data_ce834047a1fe6d6dd6de4777a52ba277
#
_entry.id   ce834047a1fe6d6dd6de4777a52ba277
#
_cell.length_a   1.000
_cell.length_b   1.000
_cell.length_c   1.000
_cell.angle_alpha   90.00
_cell.angle_beta   90.00
_cell.angle_gamma   90.00
#
_symmetry.space_group_name_H-M   'P 1'
#
loop_
_entity.id
_entity.type
_entity.pdbx_description
1 polymer ?
#
loop_
_entity_poly.entity_id
_entity_poly.type
_entity_poly.pdbx_seq_one_letter_code
_entity_poly.pdbx_strand_id
1 'polypeptide(L)'
;MSEDKKNGKQNKTVKPFDPMTLRGVTVRNRIWLPPMDTYSALAQDGKPTPFHYQHYVSRAMGGFGMIIMEATAVAPEGRISPCDLGLWDDGQMDAWRWIVADAKAAGATMAVQLNHAGRKASAGCFSIGYEHESVPEEQGGWQTVGPSVNAFGPLDKPRELTVDEIHAIVDQFRDAAWRAYDIGFDAVEIHAAHGYLLSQFLDPLINEREDEYGGSFDNRIRILVEVVDAVRSVIPDTMPVLVRVSATDWAAGGWDLDQTVDLAKVLKKHGVDLMDVSTGGMIPGVTIPVKPDYQVPFA
;
A
#
# COMPACT_ATOMS: atom_id res chain seq x y z
N MET A 1 16.72 -34.59 -45.82
CA MET A 1 15.38 -34.12 -45.42
C MET A 1 15.36 -34.09 -43.91
N SER A 2 15.66 -32.95 -43.33
CA SER A 2 15.62 -32.70 -41.89
C SER A 2 14.33 -31.91 -41.57
N GLU A 3 13.43 -32.56 -40.86
CA GLU A 3 12.19 -31.93 -40.38
C GLU A 3 12.51 -30.97 -39.25
N ASP A 4 12.41 -29.69 -39.51
CA ASP A 4 12.40 -28.61 -38.51
C ASP A 4 11.13 -28.73 -37.66
N LYS A 5 11.25 -29.30 -36.47
CA LYS A 5 10.22 -29.22 -35.42
C LYS A 5 10.15 -27.79 -34.89
N LYS A 6 9.29 -26.96 -35.46
CA LYS A 6 8.84 -25.69 -34.89
C LYS A 6 8.11 -25.97 -33.58
N ASN A 7 8.79 -25.80 -32.46
CA ASN A 7 8.19 -25.75 -31.12
C ASN A 7 7.35 -24.46 -31.02
N GLY A 8 6.11 -24.50 -31.45
CA GLY A 8 5.12 -23.45 -31.20
C GLY A 8 4.71 -23.48 -29.74
N LYS A 9 5.28 -22.59 -28.92
CA LYS A 9 4.68 -22.26 -27.61
C LYS A 9 3.30 -21.68 -27.92
N GLN A 10 2.24 -22.49 -27.77
CA GLN A 10 0.87 -21.98 -27.73
C GLN A 10 0.80 -21.03 -26.52
N ASN A 11 0.63 -19.72 -26.77
CA ASN A 11 0.29 -18.78 -25.73
C ASN A 11 -1.06 -19.19 -25.16
N LYS A 12 -1.07 -19.90 -24.02
CA LYS A 12 -2.28 -20.30 -23.33
C LYS A 12 -2.95 -19.01 -22.83
N THR A 13 -4.14 -18.71 -23.34
CA THR A 13 -4.92 -17.56 -22.84
C THR A 13 -5.23 -17.77 -21.38
N VAL A 14 -4.73 -16.86 -20.53
CA VAL A 14 -4.98 -16.88 -19.09
C VAL A 14 -6.43 -16.44 -18.83
N LYS A 15 -7.13 -17.17 -17.98
CA LYS A 15 -8.54 -16.89 -17.62
C LYS A 15 -8.64 -16.32 -16.19
N PRO A 16 -9.68 -15.56 -15.85
CA PRO A 16 -9.85 -15.01 -14.51
C PRO A 16 -9.87 -16.05 -13.38
N PHE A 17 -10.34 -17.25 -13.66
CA PHE A 17 -10.42 -18.35 -12.69
C PHE A 17 -9.20 -19.28 -12.69
N ASP A 18 -8.21 -19.05 -13.55
CA ASP A 18 -6.97 -19.81 -13.49
C ASP A 18 -6.18 -19.40 -12.24
N PRO A 19 -5.55 -20.36 -11.53
CA PRO A 19 -4.71 -20.04 -10.39
C PRO A 19 -3.49 -19.23 -10.81
N MET A 20 -2.92 -18.51 -9.84
CA MET A 20 -1.68 -17.76 -10.00
C MET A 20 -0.76 -18.07 -8.82
N THR A 21 0.51 -18.32 -9.10
CA THR A 21 1.51 -18.56 -8.06
C THR A 21 2.48 -17.39 -8.01
N LEU A 22 2.64 -16.82 -6.82
CA LEU A 22 3.64 -15.82 -6.46
C LEU A 22 4.53 -16.44 -5.39
N ARG A 23 5.82 -16.63 -5.68
CA ARG A 23 6.77 -17.35 -4.79
C ARG A 23 6.19 -18.68 -4.28
N GLY A 24 6.04 -18.84 -2.97
CA GLY A 24 5.47 -20.02 -2.33
C GLY A 24 3.95 -20.03 -2.18
N VAL A 25 3.25 -18.99 -2.64
CA VAL A 25 1.82 -18.83 -2.44
C VAL A 25 1.05 -19.03 -3.75
N THR A 26 0.10 -19.97 -3.77
CA THR A 26 -0.79 -20.19 -4.91
C THR A 26 -2.17 -19.63 -4.62
N VAL A 27 -2.54 -18.60 -5.35
CA VAL A 27 -3.85 -17.93 -5.27
C VAL A 27 -4.82 -18.67 -6.20
N ARG A 28 -6.01 -19.04 -5.70
CA ARG A 28 -6.98 -19.91 -6.40
C ARG A 28 -7.56 -19.34 -7.70
N ASN A 29 -7.55 -18.03 -7.87
CA ASN A 29 -8.01 -17.33 -9.07
C ASN A 29 -7.38 -15.92 -9.15
N ARG A 30 -7.68 -15.16 -10.21
CA ARG A 30 -7.14 -13.82 -10.49
C ARG A 30 -8.11 -12.69 -10.15
N ILE A 31 -9.20 -13.00 -9.45
CA ILE A 31 -10.19 -12.02 -8.98
C ILE A 31 -9.86 -11.71 -7.53
N TRP A 32 -9.28 -10.55 -7.30
CA TRP A 32 -8.78 -10.12 -5.99
C TRP A 32 -9.57 -8.94 -5.46
N LEU A 33 -9.72 -8.86 -4.15
CA LEU A 33 -10.24 -7.68 -3.49
C LEU A 33 -9.09 -6.71 -3.22
N PRO A 34 -9.08 -5.52 -3.85
CA PRO A 34 -8.06 -4.52 -3.56
C PRO A 34 -8.28 -3.89 -2.18
N PRO A 35 -7.25 -3.26 -1.58
CA PRO A 35 -7.39 -2.57 -0.32
C PRO A 35 -8.26 -1.31 -0.47
N MET A 36 -9.24 -1.16 0.42
CA MET A 36 -10.19 -0.05 0.45
C MET A 36 -10.50 0.31 1.90
N ASP A 37 -10.15 1.53 2.30
CA ASP A 37 -10.36 2.01 3.67
C ASP A 37 -11.82 2.05 4.05
N THR A 38 -12.13 1.52 5.23
CA THR A 38 -13.49 1.47 5.75
C THR A 38 -13.72 2.46 6.90
N TYR A 39 -12.65 3.02 7.49
CA TYR A 39 -12.70 3.93 8.64
C TYR A 39 -13.53 3.38 9.79
N SER A 40 -13.41 2.07 10.05
CA SER A 40 -14.31 1.33 10.96
C SER A 40 -13.64 0.87 12.26
N ALA A 41 -12.41 1.31 12.55
CA ALA A 41 -11.76 1.13 13.84
C ALA A 41 -12.18 2.25 14.82
N LEU A 42 -13.48 2.27 15.18
CA LEU A 42 -14.11 3.37 15.91
C LEU A 42 -13.55 3.58 17.34
N ALA A 43 -12.88 2.59 17.92
CA ALA A 43 -12.16 2.74 19.17
C ALA A 43 -10.85 3.54 19.03
N GLN A 44 -10.46 3.88 17.81
CA GLN A 44 -9.25 4.64 17.45
C GLN A 44 -7.94 3.99 17.94
N ASP A 45 -7.96 2.69 18.21
CA ASP A 45 -6.83 1.89 18.71
C ASP A 45 -6.14 1.06 17.60
N GLY A 46 -6.55 1.24 16.35
CA GLY A 46 -6.02 0.53 15.17
C GLY A 46 -6.44 -0.93 15.06
N LYS A 47 -7.30 -1.43 15.95
CA LYS A 47 -7.70 -2.84 15.97
C LYS A 47 -8.89 -3.10 15.04
N PRO A 48 -8.87 -4.21 14.27
CA PRO A 48 -10.02 -4.63 13.51
C PRO A 48 -11.18 -5.03 14.42
N THR A 49 -12.39 -4.79 13.95
CA THR A 49 -13.65 -4.96 14.65
C THR A 49 -14.49 -6.08 14.01
N PRO A 50 -15.63 -6.49 14.61
CA PRO A 50 -16.57 -7.40 13.95
C PRO A 50 -17.05 -6.94 12.58
N PHE A 51 -17.05 -5.62 12.30
CA PHE A 51 -17.30 -5.10 10.95
C PHE A 51 -16.27 -5.63 9.95
N HIS A 52 -14.98 -5.52 10.26
CA HIS A 52 -13.90 -6.01 9.40
C HIS A 52 -13.97 -7.52 9.20
N TYR A 53 -14.31 -8.28 10.26
CA TYR A 53 -14.56 -9.72 10.13
C TYR A 53 -15.63 -10.02 9.09
N GLN A 54 -16.81 -9.42 9.23
CA GLN A 54 -17.90 -9.64 8.29
C GLN A 54 -17.51 -9.18 6.88
N HIS A 55 -16.85 -8.03 6.77
CA HIS A 55 -16.42 -7.47 5.48
C HIS A 55 -15.49 -8.44 4.74
N TYR A 56 -14.43 -8.92 5.38
CA TYR A 56 -13.42 -9.74 4.69
C TYR A 56 -13.81 -11.22 4.58
N VAL A 57 -14.36 -11.82 5.64
CA VAL A 57 -14.74 -13.24 5.61
C VAL A 57 -15.88 -13.50 4.62
N SER A 58 -16.87 -12.60 4.52
CA SER A 58 -17.93 -12.75 3.50
C SER A 58 -17.40 -12.73 2.07
N ARG A 59 -16.35 -11.94 1.78
CA ARG A 59 -15.71 -11.89 0.46
C ARG A 59 -14.87 -13.14 0.20
N ALA A 60 -14.21 -13.66 1.22
CA ALA A 60 -13.52 -14.95 1.15
C ALA A 60 -14.49 -16.08 0.79
N MET A 61 -15.64 -16.15 1.47
CA MET A 61 -16.73 -17.09 1.16
C MET A 61 -17.32 -16.84 -0.23
N GLY A 62 -17.37 -15.58 -0.69
CA GLY A 62 -17.81 -15.17 -2.03
C GLY A 62 -16.87 -15.57 -3.16
N GLY A 63 -15.66 -16.08 -2.85
CA GLY A 63 -14.77 -16.71 -3.83
C GLY A 63 -13.61 -15.85 -4.33
N PHE A 64 -13.33 -14.67 -3.76
CA PHE A 64 -12.13 -13.92 -4.08
C PHE A 64 -10.86 -14.77 -3.89
N GLY A 65 -9.93 -14.70 -4.85
CA GLY A 65 -8.66 -15.44 -4.80
C GLY A 65 -7.73 -14.90 -3.73
N MET A 66 -7.48 -13.61 -3.76
CA MET A 66 -6.73 -12.88 -2.75
C MET A 66 -7.59 -11.73 -2.20
N ILE A 67 -7.46 -11.46 -0.93
CA ILE A 67 -8.03 -10.31 -0.25
C ILE A 67 -6.86 -9.51 0.32
N ILE A 68 -6.68 -8.29 -0.16
CA ILE A 68 -5.73 -7.34 0.41
C ILE A 68 -6.52 -6.45 1.36
N MET A 69 -6.28 -6.59 2.64
CA MET A 69 -6.96 -5.78 3.65
C MET A 69 -6.54 -4.32 3.54
N GLU A 70 -7.43 -3.43 3.95
CA GLU A 70 -7.30 -1.97 3.83
C GLU A 70 -5.98 -1.42 4.35
N ALA A 71 -5.66 -0.17 3.99
CA ALA A 71 -4.47 0.52 4.45
C ALA A 71 -4.36 0.45 5.97
N THR A 72 -3.27 -0.17 6.41
CA THR A 72 -3.00 -0.48 7.81
C THR A 72 -1.74 0.27 8.22
N ALA A 73 -1.89 1.20 9.16
CA ALA A 73 -0.82 2.11 9.54
C ALA A 73 0.31 1.36 10.27
N VAL A 74 1.56 1.66 9.88
CA VAL A 74 2.77 1.12 10.51
C VAL A 74 3.19 1.89 11.76
N ALA A 75 2.57 3.06 11.98
CA ALA A 75 2.75 3.93 13.14
C ALA A 75 1.43 4.62 13.48
N PRO A 76 1.18 5.04 14.73
CA PRO A 76 -0.04 5.75 15.10
C PRO A 76 -0.30 7.00 14.25
N GLU A 77 0.74 7.80 14.00
CA GLU A 77 0.70 9.01 13.19
C GLU A 77 0.62 8.74 11.68
N GLY A 78 0.87 7.49 11.27
CA GLY A 78 0.75 7.04 9.88
C GLY A 78 -0.68 6.74 9.43
N ARG A 79 -1.68 6.81 10.31
CA ARG A 79 -3.09 6.63 9.95
C ARG A 79 -3.59 7.76 9.05
N ILE A 80 -4.46 7.44 8.10
CA ILE A 80 -5.16 8.45 7.30
C ILE A 80 -6.12 9.22 8.19
N SER A 81 -6.92 8.48 8.98
CA SER A 81 -7.85 9.03 9.97
C SER A 81 -7.66 8.35 11.34
N PRO A 82 -8.16 8.94 12.42
CA PRO A 82 -8.17 8.26 13.73
C PRO A 82 -8.84 6.88 13.72
N CYS A 83 -9.75 6.63 12.76
CA CYS A 83 -10.53 5.40 12.65
C CYS A 83 -9.92 4.32 11.75
N ASP A 84 -8.64 4.45 11.38
CA ASP A 84 -7.95 3.48 10.55
C ASP A 84 -7.43 2.28 11.34
N LEU A 85 -7.19 1.20 10.61
CA LEU A 85 -6.47 0.04 11.12
C LEU A 85 -4.98 0.33 11.30
N GLY A 86 -4.35 -0.43 12.20
CA GLY A 86 -2.93 -0.33 12.47
C GLY A 86 -2.29 -1.64 12.87
N LEU A 87 -0.98 -1.69 12.67
CA LEU A 87 -0.15 -2.84 13.02
C LEU A 87 1.22 -2.37 13.57
N TRP A 88 1.18 -1.33 14.41
CA TRP A 88 2.37 -0.72 15.02
C TRP A 88 2.71 -1.28 16.39
N ASP A 89 1.82 -2.09 17.01
CA ASP A 89 1.97 -2.62 18.36
C ASP A 89 1.59 -4.11 18.42
N ASP A 90 2.34 -4.89 19.19
CA ASP A 90 2.09 -6.33 19.35
C ASP A 90 0.72 -6.62 19.98
N GLY A 91 0.20 -5.71 20.83
CA GLY A 91 -1.14 -5.82 21.41
C GLY A 91 -2.28 -5.71 20.40
N GLN A 92 -2.00 -5.34 19.15
CA GLN A 92 -2.98 -5.35 18.05
C GLN A 92 -3.11 -6.73 17.39
N MET A 93 -2.07 -7.57 17.43
CA MET A 93 -1.97 -8.80 16.63
C MET A 93 -3.12 -9.80 16.86
N ASP A 94 -3.52 -10.01 18.10
CA ASP A 94 -4.59 -10.98 18.42
C ASP A 94 -5.94 -10.58 17.82
N ALA A 95 -6.19 -9.28 17.64
CA ALA A 95 -7.40 -8.79 17.01
C ALA A 95 -7.48 -9.13 15.52
N TRP A 96 -6.34 -9.41 14.87
CA TRP A 96 -6.26 -9.77 13.44
C TRP A 96 -6.36 -11.28 13.21
N ARG A 97 -5.80 -12.11 14.11
CA ARG A 97 -5.59 -13.56 13.91
C ARG A 97 -6.87 -14.30 13.49
N TRP A 98 -7.99 -14.03 14.16
CA TRP A 98 -9.25 -14.72 13.88
C TRP A 98 -9.84 -14.37 12.51
N ILE A 99 -9.69 -13.12 12.05
CA ILE A 99 -10.13 -12.69 10.71
C ILE A 99 -9.33 -13.40 9.63
N VAL A 100 -8.00 -13.38 9.78
CA VAL A 100 -7.07 -14.01 8.84
C VAL A 100 -7.31 -15.51 8.79
N ALA A 101 -7.43 -16.18 9.94
CA ALA A 101 -7.65 -17.62 10.02
C ALA A 101 -8.95 -18.05 9.33
N ASP A 102 -10.07 -17.37 9.60
CA ASP A 102 -11.38 -17.72 9.06
C ASP A 102 -11.49 -17.39 7.56
N ALA A 103 -10.93 -16.27 7.09
CA ALA A 103 -10.88 -15.95 5.68
C ALA A 103 -10.02 -16.95 4.89
N LYS A 104 -8.89 -17.41 5.45
CA LYS A 104 -8.07 -18.50 4.87
C LYS A 104 -8.80 -19.84 4.88
N ALA A 105 -9.52 -20.17 5.95
CA ALA A 105 -10.34 -21.37 6.01
C ALA A 105 -11.45 -21.36 4.93
N ALA A 106 -11.96 -20.18 4.55
CA ALA A 106 -12.88 -19.99 3.42
C ALA A 106 -12.18 -20.02 2.04
N GLY A 107 -10.85 -20.24 2.00
CA GLY A 107 -10.05 -20.48 0.80
C GLY A 107 -9.49 -19.20 0.15
N ALA A 108 -9.54 -18.05 0.79
CA ALA A 108 -8.86 -16.85 0.30
C ALA A 108 -7.38 -16.86 0.70
N THR A 109 -6.52 -16.32 -0.16
CA THR A 109 -5.20 -15.86 0.20
C THR A 109 -5.33 -14.49 0.86
N MET A 110 -4.68 -14.29 2.02
CA MET A 110 -4.81 -13.06 2.79
C MET A 110 -3.54 -12.21 2.72
N ALA A 111 -3.70 -10.96 2.32
CA ALA A 111 -2.66 -9.94 2.35
C ALA A 111 -3.12 -8.72 3.16
N VAL A 112 -2.18 -7.91 3.61
CA VAL A 112 -2.44 -6.63 4.27
C VAL A 112 -1.63 -5.53 3.58
N GLN A 113 -2.26 -4.36 3.37
CA GLN A 113 -1.56 -3.19 2.86
C GLN A 113 -0.96 -2.39 4.00
N LEU A 114 0.37 -2.32 4.06
CA LEU A 114 1.12 -1.50 5.03
C LEU A 114 1.22 -0.07 4.51
N ASN A 115 0.86 0.89 5.35
CA ASN A 115 0.72 2.29 4.97
C ASN A 115 1.30 3.27 6.00
N HIS A 116 1.70 4.43 5.52
CA HIS A 116 1.89 5.66 6.27
C HIS A 116 1.34 6.82 5.46
N ALA A 117 0.33 7.51 5.98
CA ALA A 117 -0.42 8.51 5.21
C ALA A 117 0.36 9.81 4.93
N GLY A 118 1.43 10.08 5.71
CA GLY A 118 2.24 11.26 5.49
C GLY A 118 1.44 12.56 5.65
N ARG A 119 1.55 13.49 4.70
CA ARG A 119 0.82 14.78 4.71
C ARG A 119 -0.70 14.65 4.59
N LYS A 120 -1.21 13.45 4.30
CA LYS A 120 -2.65 13.16 4.22
C LYS A 120 -3.14 12.43 5.47
N ALA A 121 -2.31 12.32 6.51
CA ALA A 121 -2.69 11.78 7.80
C ALA A 121 -3.56 12.76 8.60
N SER A 122 -4.07 12.29 9.73
CA SER A 122 -4.92 13.10 10.63
C SER A 122 -6.14 13.72 9.93
N ALA A 123 -6.60 13.13 8.82
CA ALA A 123 -7.78 13.58 8.11
C ALA A 123 -9.07 13.08 8.78
N GLY A 124 -10.12 13.87 8.70
CA GLY A 124 -11.45 13.47 9.18
C GLY A 124 -12.06 12.36 8.32
N CYS A 125 -13.02 11.67 8.89
CA CYS A 125 -13.80 10.65 8.21
C CYS A 125 -15.28 10.76 8.59
N PHE A 126 -16.15 10.11 7.83
CA PHE A 126 -17.60 10.19 8.03
C PHE A 126 -18.08 9.79 9.45
N SER A 127 -17.28 8.98 10.18
CA SER A 127 -17.64 8.52 11.52
C SER A 127 -17.41 9.55 12.63
N ILE A 128 -16.48 10.49 12.41
CA ILE A 128 -16.07 11.48 13.42
C ILE A 128 -16.24 12.93 12.95
N GLY A 129 -16.69 13.14 11.70
CA GLY A 129 -16.75 14.46 11.08
C GLY A 129 -15.42 14.93 10.51
N TYR A 130 -15.27 16.24 10.31
CA TYR A 130 -14.11 16.87 9.68
C TYR A 130 -13.81 16.34 8.26
N GLU A 131 -14.87 15.98 7.52
CA GLU A 131 -14.71 15.47 6.16
C GLU A 131 -13.92 16.46 5.30
N HIS A 132 -12.85 15.97 4.69
CA HIS A 132 -11.90 16.76 3.88
C HIS A 132 -11.07 17.81 4.64
N GLU A 133 -11.06 17.79 5.98
CA GLU A 133 -10.26 18.68 6.83
C GLU A 133 -9.37 17.84 7.78
N SER A 134 -8.35 18.48 8.36
CA SER A 134 -7.58 17.87 9.43
C SER A 134 -8.37 17.81 10.73
N VAL A 135 -8.23 16.70 11.46
CA VAL A 135 -8.80 16.58 12.81
C VAL A 135 -7.96 17.43 13.76
N PRO A 136 -8.56 18.35 14.53
CA PRO A 136 -7.84 19.13 15.53
C PRO A 136 -7.17 18.22 16.60
N GLU A 137 -6.01 18.65 17.11
CA GLU A 137 -5.27 17.86 18.11
C GLU A 137 -6.09 17.60 19.39
N GLU A 138 -6.89 18.59 19.84
CA GLU A 138 -7.81 18.45 20.97
C GLU A 138 -8.96 17.49 20.72
N GLN A 139 -9.17 17.06 19.48
CA GLN A 139 -10.16 16.06 19.06
C GLN A 139 -9.52 14.72 18.64
N GLY A 140 -8.24 14.53 18.97
CA GLY A 140 -7.51 13.31 18.69
C GLY A 140 -6.75 13.29 17.37
N GLY A 141 -6.64 14.42 16.70
CA GLY A 141 -5.73 14.62 15.57
C GLY A 141 -4.27 14.74 16.00
N TRP A 142 -3.37 14.88 15.05
CA TRP A 142 -1.93 14.99 15.30
C TRP A 142 -1.23 15.77 14.18
N GLN A 143 -0.01 16.31 14.51
CA GLN A 143 0.85 16.95 13.53
C GLN A 143 1.31 15.91 12.49
N THR A 144 0.97 16.15 11.23
CA THR A 144 1.36 15.29 10.12
C THR A 144 2.83 15.51 9.71
N VAL A 145 3.39 14.54 8.99
CA VAL A 145 4.77 14.58 8.49
C VAL A 145 4.82 14.30 6.99
N GLY A 146 5.90 14.72 6.34
CA GLY A 146 6.11 14.49 4.90
C GLY A 146 7.55 14.70 4.49
N PRO A 147 7.89 14.48 3.20
CA PRO A 147 9.23 14.81 2.71
C PRO A 147 9.51 16.31 2.75
N SER A 148 8.49 17.15 2.63
CA SER A 148 8.58 18.62 2.58
C SER A 148 7.32 19.25 3.15
N VAL A 149 7.34 20.57 3.42
CA VAL A 149 6.24 21.32 4.08
C VAL A 149 5.13 21.69 3.06
N ASN A 150 4.62 20.71 2.34
CA ASN A 150 3.60 20.86 1.31
C ASN A 150 2.26 20.29 1.77
N ALA A 151 1.25 21.13 2.01
CA ALA A 151 -0.11 20.69 2.38
C ALA A 151 -0.81 19.97 1.21
N PHE A 152 -1.77 19.11 1.53
CA PHE A 152 -2.67 18.52 0.56
C PHE A 152 -4.05 19.18 0.63
N GLY A 153 -4.33 20.09 -0.31
CA GLY A 153 -5.60 20.81 -0.35
C GLY A 153 -5.87 21.56 0.96
N PRO A 154 -7.02 21.32 1.63
CA PRO A 154 -7.38 22.00 2.87
C PRO A 154 -6.76 21.38 4.13
N LEU A 155 -6.01 20.28 4.02
CA LEU A 155 -5.35 19.66 5.17
C LEU A 155 -4.22 20.53 5.71
N ASP A 156 -3.90 20.36 6.98
CA ASP A 156 -2.83 21.08 7.65
C ASP A 156 -1.46 20.77 7.03
N LYS A 157 -0.55 21.74 7.15
CA LYS A 157 0.81 21.58 6.63
C LYS A 157 1.55 20.51 7.42
N PRO A 158 2.17 19.54 6.74
CA PRO A 158 3.03 18.59 7.41
C PRO A 158 4.31 19.27 7.90
N ARG A 159 4.95 18.66 8.90
CA ARG A 159 6.34 18.93 9.24
C ARG A 159 7.25 18.08 8.34
N GLU A 160 8.37 18.63 7.91
CA GLU A 160 9.37 17.87 7.18
C GLU A 160 10.05 16.84 8.09
N LEU A 161 10.22 15.61 7.58
CA LEU A 161 10.94 14.54 8.26
C LEU A 161 12.45 14.77 8.26
N THR A 162 13.09 14.52 9.38
CA THR A 162 14.55 14.36 9.45
C THR A 162 14.98 13.01 8.86
N VAL A 163 16.25 12.85 8.52
CA VAL A 163 16.80 11.57 8.02
C VAL A 163 16.65 10.45 9.06
N ASP A 164 16.88 10.75 10.34
CA ASP A 164 16.70 9.75 11.42
C ASP A 164 15.23 9.29 11.54
N GLU A 165 14.27 10.19 11.33
CA GLU A 165 12.84 9.83 11.32
C GLU A 165 12.48 9.00 10.07
N ILE A 166 13.09 9.26 8.91
CA ILE A 166 12.94 8.43 7.72
C ILE A 166 13.41 7.00 8.02
N HIS A 167 14.58 6.83 8.63
CA HIS A 167 15.07 5.51 9.04
C HIS A 167 14.14 4.83 10.04
N ALA A 168 13.59 5.58 11.01
CA ALA A 168 12.62 5.03 11.96
C ALA A 168 11.33 4.54 11.26
N ILE A 169 10.86 5.26 10.23
CA ILE A 169 9.71 4.83 9.42
C ILE A 169 10.03 3.54 8.63
N VAL A 170 11.22 3.40 8.07
CA VAL A 170 11.66 2.16 7.43
C VAL A 170 11.59 0.99 8.41
N ASP A 171 12.06 1.19 9.66
CA ASP A 171 11.97 0.18 10.72
C ASP A 171 10.50 -0.14 11.10
N GLN A 172 9.61 0.85 11.14
CA GLN A 172 8.19 0.65 11.39
C GLN A 172 7.52 -0.23 10.33
N PHE A 173 7.85 -0.05 9.04
CA PHE A 173 7.39 -0.94 7.97
C PHE A 173 7.93 -2.37 8.14
N ARG A 174 9.21 -2.52 8.49
CA ARG A 174 9.80 -3.83 8.82
C ARG A 174 9.04 -4.53 9.93
N ASP A 175 8.83 -3.84 11.05
CA ASP A 175 8.20 -4.42 12.24
C ASP A 175 6.72 -4.77 11.99
N ALA A 176 6.00 -3.93 11.23
CA ALA A 176 4.63 -4.23 10.81
C ALA A 176 4.57 -5.44 9.86
N ALA A 177 5.53 -5.60 8.96
CA ALA A 177 5.62 -6.76 8.07
C ALA A 177 5.91 -8.06 8.85
N TRP A 178 6.78 -7.99 9.87
CA TRP A 178 7.00 -9.13 10.77
C TRP A 178 5.71 -9.51 11.52
N ARG A 179 4.98 -8.53 12.07
CA ARG A 179 3.68 -8.77 12.72
C ARG A 179 2.67 -9.40 11.76
N ALA A 180 2.60 -8.90 10.52
CA ALA A 180 1.73 -9.49 9.50
C ALA A 180 2.06 -10.96 9.24
N TYR A 181 3.35 -11.30 9.12
CA TYR A 181 3.79 -12.68 8.98
C TYR A 181 3.41 -13.54 10.20
N ASP A 182 3.65 -13.06 11.42
CA ASP A 182 3.33 -13.81 12.65
C ASP A 182 1.82 -13.98 12.89
N ILE A 183 0.99 -13.03 12.44
CA ILE A 183 -0.48 -13.16 12.43
C ILE A 183 -0.93 -14.29 11.51
N GLY A 184 -0.19 -14.57 10.43
CA GLY A 184 -0.48 -15.60 9.45
C GLY A 184 -0.98 -15.07 8.10
N PHE A 185 -0.72 -13.82 7.77
CA PHE A 185 -0.92 -13.32 6.40
C PHE A 185 -0.03 -14.06 5.40
N ASP A 186 -0.52 -14.26 4.19
CA ASP A 186 0.19 -14.95 3.11
C ASP A 186 1.08 -14.01 2.30
N ALA A 187 0.79 -12.71 2.30
CA ALA A 187 1.52 -11.68 1.57
C ALA A 187 1.40 -10.32 2.28
N VAL A 188 2.31 -9.40 1.97
CA VAL A 188 2.20 -7.98 2.33
C VAL A 188 2.22 -7.12 1.09
N GLU A 189 1.48 -6.01 1.11
CA GLU A 189 1.54 -4.96 0.11
C GLU A 189 2.06 -3.68 0.74
N ILE A 190 3.04 -3.05 0.13
CA ILE A 190 3.58 -1.74 0.53
C ILE A 190 2.84 -0.67 -0.23
N HIS A 191 2.22 0.26 0.47
CA HIS A 191 1.47 1.36 -0.13
C HIS A 191 2.38 2.51 -0.53
N ALA A 192 2.70 2.60 -1.83
CA ALA A 192 3.49 3.67 -2.43
C ALA A 192 2.68 4.45 -3.49
N ALA A 193 1.38 4.65 -3.24
CA ALA A 193 0.44 5.28 -4.17
C ALA A 193 -0.39 6.40 -3.50
N HIS A 194 -1.27 7.03 -4.27
CA HIS A 194 -2.38 7.88 -3.86
C HIS A 194 -2.00 9.12 -3.03
N GLY A 195 -0.75 9.57 -3.13
CA GLY A 195 -0.28 10.73 -2.39
C GLY A 195 -0.02 10.48 -0.91
N TYR A 196 0.14 9.20 -0.48
CA TYR A 196 0.59 8.84 0.84
C TYR A 196 2.13 8.89 0.94
N LEU A 197 2.70 8.67 2.11
CA LEU A 197 4.08 9.05 2.43
C LEU A 197 5.10 8.57 1.40
N LEU A 198 5.12 7.28 1.09
CA LEU A 198 6.13 6.75 0.17
C LEU A 198 5.99 7.35 -1.24
N SER A 199 4.76 7.53 -1.73
CA SER A 199 4.55 8.22 -3.01
C SER A 199 4.89 9.71 -2.97
N GLN A 200 4.76 10.38 -1.80
CA GLN A 200 5.20 11.77 -1.66
C GLN A 200 6.72 11.92 -1.87
N PHE A 201 7.51 10.94 -1.43
CA PHE A 201 8.95 10.93 -1.71
C PHE A 201 9.27 10.72 -3.18
N LEU A 202 8.49 9.88 -3.88
CA LEU A 202 8.69 9.61 -5.32
C LEU A 202 8.46 10.85 -6.18
N ASP A 203 7.51 11.70 -5.79
CA ASP A 203 6.98 12.78 -6.64
C ASP A 203 7.87 14.04 -6.62
N PRO A 204 8.39 14.48 -7.78
CA PRO A 204 9.24 15.67 -7.87
C PRO A 204 8.49 17.00 -7.60
N LEU A 205 7.14 17.03 -7.66
CA LEU A 205 6.36 18.22 -7.35
C LEU A 205 6.12 18.39 -5.83
N ILE A 206 6.33 17.32 -5.05
CA ILE A 206 6.05 17.29 -3.61
C ILE A 206 7.33 17.20 -2.80
N ASN A 207 8.30 16.43 -3.29
CA ASN A 207 9.57 16.22 -2.62
C ASN A 207 10.57 17.31 -3.02
N GLU A 208 10.68 18.34 -2.18
CA GLU A 208 11.59 19.50 -2.35
C GLU A 208 12.90 19.32 -1.58
N ARG A 209 13.21 18.10 -1.10
CA ARG A 209 14.43 17.82 -0.33
C ARG A 209 15.67 17.97 -1.18
N GLU A 210 16.75 18.43 -0.53
CA GLU A 210 18.08 18.60 -1.15
C GLU A 210 19.11 17.56 -0.64
N ASP A 211 18.67 16.62 0.22
CA ASP A 211 19.50 15.54 0.75
C ASP A 211 19.39 14.25 -0.10
N GLU A 212 19.90 13.12 0.44
CA GLU A 212 19.89 11.82 -0.24
C GLU A 212 18.51 11.24 -0.51
N TYR A 213 17.41 11.85 -0.03
CA TYR A 213 16.03 11.44 -0.26
C TYR A 213 15.29 12.36 -1.24
N GLY A 214 15.95 13.35 -1.85
CA GLY A 214 15.35 14.32 -2.77
C GLY A 214 16.14 14.56 -4.06
N GLY A 215 15.54 15.32 -5.00
CA GLY A 215 16.15 15.72 -6.26
C GLY A 215 16.14 14.61 -7.32
N SER A 216 17.20 13.82 -7.45
CA SER A 216 17.33 12.80 -8.49
C SER A 216 16.30 11.66 -8.34
N PHE A 217 16.01 10.95 -9.45
CA PHE A 217 15.16 9.78 -9.41
C PHE A 217 15.64 8.75 -8.37
N ASP A 218 16.93 8.43 -8.34
CA ASP A 218 17.50 7.44 -7.41
C ASP A 218 17.33 7.87 -5.95
N ASN A 219 17.44 9.15 -5.65
CA ASN A 219 17.22 9.68 -4.31
C ASN A 219 15.73 9.61 -3.91
N ARG A 220 14.83 10.00 -4.81
CA ARG A 220 13.40 9.98 -4.52
C ARG A 220 12.84 8.58 -4.29
N ILE A 221 13.36 7.57 -4.98
CA ILE A 221 12.93 6.17 -4.79
C ILE A 221 13.59 5.50 -3.59
N ARG A 222 14.63 6.09 -2.99
CA ARG A 222 15.47 5.49 -1.94
C ARG A 222 14.67 4.93 -0.79
N ILE A 223 13.80 5.73 -0.17
CA ILE A 223 13.00 5.28 0.98
C ILE A 223 12.14 4.04 0.65
N LEU A 224 11.56 3.99 -0.55
CA LEU A 224 10.75 2.83 -0.96
C LEU A 224 11.61 1.57 -1.12
N VAL A 225 12.81 1.71 -1.69
CA VAL A 225 13.76 0.60 -1.81
C VAL A 225 14.19 0.12 -0.44
N GLU A 226 14.53 1.01 0.48
CA GLU A 226 14.91 0.69 1.86
C GLU A 226 13.77 -0.02 2.62
N VAL A 227 12.52 0.45 2.45
CA VAL A 227 11.33 -0.20 3.01
C VAL A 227 11.17 -1.63 2.46
N VAL A 228 11.32 -1.82 1.14
CA VAL A 228 11.23 -3.16 0.52
C VAL A 228 12.31 -4.09 1.08
N ASP A 229 13.56 -3.63 1.16
CA ASP A 229 14.67 -4.42 1.69
C ASP A 229 14.47 -4.74 3.19
N ALA A 230 14.00 -3.79 3.97
CA ALA A 230 13.70 -3.98 5.39
C ALA A 230 12.56 -5.01 5.60
N VAL A 231 11.48 -4.90 4.83
CA VAL A 231 10.38 -5.87 4.82
C VAL A 231 10.87 -7.26 4.43
N ARG A 232 11.65 -7.38 3.34
CA ARG A 232 12.23 -8.66 2.91
C ARG A 232 13.11 -9.32 3.97
N SER A 233 13.80 -8.53 4.78
CA SER A 233 14.73 -9.03 5.80
C SER A 233 14.05 -9.82 6.93
N VAL A 234 12.73 -9.65 7.15
CA VAL A 234 12.02 -10.22 8.30
C VAL A 234 10.90 -11.21 7.95
N ILE A 235 10.59 -11.37 6.68
CA ILE A 235 9.59 -12.33 6.21
C ILE A 235 10.24 -13.45 5.39
N PRO A 236 9.64 -14.67 5.33
CA PRO A 236 10.21 -15.78 4.56
C PRO A 236 10.31 -15.47 3.06
N ASP A 237 11.30 -16.06 2.39
CA ASP A 237 11.45 -15.96 0.93
C ASP A 237 10.25 -16.50 0.15
N THR A 238 9.45 -17.36 0.77
CA THR A 238 8.22 -17.90 0.17
C THR A 238 7.03 -16.94 0.22
N MET A 239 7.10 -15.89 1.06
CA MET A 239 6.02 -14.90 1.21
C MET A 239 6.16 -13.79 0.16
N PRO A 240 5.15 -13.54 -0.69
CA PRO A 240 5.18 -12.46 -1.67
C PRO A 240 5.19 -11.07 -1.04
N VAL A 241 5.90 -10.13 -1.68
CA VAL A 241 5.77 -8.68 -1.45
C VAL A 241 5.19 -8.03 -2.69
N LEU A 242 4.09 -7.31 -2.47
CA LEU A 242 3.44 -6.49 -3.46
C LEU A 242 3.77 -5.02 -3.18
N VAL A 243 3.79 -4.19 -4.22
CA VAL A 243 3.89 -2.73 -4.07
C VAL A 243 2.79 -2.08 -4.88
N ARG A 244 1.99 -1.24 -4.23
CA ARG A 244 0.99 -0.43 -4.92
C ARG A 244 1.56 0.93 -5.27
N VAL A 245 1.40 1.34 -6.54
CA VAL A 245 1.89 2.62 -7.07
C VAL A 245 0.79 3.38 -7.81
N SER A 246 0.85 4.71 -7.77
CA SER A 246 0.15 5.54 -8.75
C SER A 246 1.06 5.72 -9.96
N ALA A 247 0.69 5.14 -11.12
CA ALA A 247 1.52 5.16 -12.32
C ALA A 247 1.69 6.56 -12.92
N THR A 248 0.80 7.49 -12.60
CA THR A 248 0.86 8.89 -13.01
C THR A 248 0.04 9.76 -12.06
N ASP A 249 0.50 10.99 -11.84
CA ASP A 249 -0.23 12.01 -11.08
C ASP A 249 -1.24 12.79 -11.92
N TRP A 250 -1.26 12.56 -13.23
CA TRP A 250 -2.03 13.35 -14.19
C TRP A 250 -1.65 14.84 -14.20
N ALA A 251 -0.44 15.18 -13.72
CA ALA A 251 0.10 16.53 -13.64
C ALA A 251 1.43 16.63 -14.38
N ALA A 252 1.60 17.70 -15.16
CA ALA A 252 2.87 17.93 -15.85
C ALA A 252 4.01 18.19 -14.86
N GLY A 253 5.14 17.50 -15.05
CA GLY A 253 6.30 17.60 -14.17
C GLY A 253 6.23 16.77 -12.90
N GLY A 254 5.12 16.05 -12.66
CA GLY A 254 4.96 15.10 -11.56
C GLY A 254 5.47 13.70 -11.89
N TRP A 255 5.00 12.73 -11.12
CA TRP A 255 5.29 11.33 -11.37
C TRP A 255 4.54 10.83 -12.62
N ASP A 256 5.22 10.06 -13.47
CA ASP A 256 4.69 9.58 -14.74
C ASP A 256 4.97 8.07 -14.96
N LEU A 257 4.43 7.56 -16.08
CA LEU A 257 4.54 6.14 -16.44
C LEU A 257 5.99 5.70 -16.69
N ASP A 258 6.83 6.54 -17.27
CA ASP A 258 8.23 6.18 -17.57
C ASP A 258 9.00 5.99 -16.26
N GLN A 259 8.83 6.88 -15.28
CA GLN A 259 9.38 6.74 -13.93
C GLN A 259 8.83 5.49 -13.21
N THR A 260 7.54 5.17 -13.39
CA THR A 260 6.92 3.95 -12.84
C THR A 260 7.56 2.69 -13.42
N VAL A 261 7.80 2.65 -14.72
CA VAL A 261 8.47 1.51 -15.39
C VAL A 261 9.91 1.34 -14.90
N ASP A 262 10.64 2.44 -14.71
CA ASP A 262 12.01 2.39 -14.19
C ASP A 262 12.03 1.96 -12.71
N LEU A 263 11.11 2.46 -11.90
CA LEU A 263 10.92 2.00 -10.52
C LEU A 263 10.62 0.49 -10.46
N ALA A 264 9.72 -0.02 -11.29
CA ALA A 264 9.38 -1.44 -11.32
C ALA A 264 10.60 -2.33 -11.63
N LYS A 265 11.51 -1.87 -12.53
CA LYS A 265 12.77 -2.57 -12.81
C LYS A 265 13.71 -2.62 -11.61
N VAL A 266 13.75 -1.55 -10.82
CA VAL A 266 14.53 -1.49 -9.58
C VAL A 266 13.91 -2.42 -8.53
N LEU A 267 12.62 -2.26 -8.22
CA LEU A 267 11.90 -3.03 -7.20
C LEU A 267 11.95 -4.55 -7.46
N LYS A 268 11.90 -4.95 -8.73
CA LYS A 268 12.08 -6.37 -9.11
C LYS A 268 13.42 -6.93 -8.62
N LYS A 269 14.50 -6.15 -8.65
CA LYS A 269 15.83 -6.59 -8.18
C LYS A 269 15.89 -6.69 -6.66
N HIS A 270 15.04 -5.93 -5.96
CA HIS A 270 14.89 -5.93 -4.50
C HIS A 270 13.82 -6.92 -4.00
N GLY A 271 13.27 -7.77 -4.90
CA GLY A 271 12.42 -8.89 -4.52
C GLY A 271 10.93 -8.54 -4.40
N VAL A 272 10.45 -7.50 -5.07
CA VAL A 272 9.02 -7.26 -5.29
C VAL A 272 8.51 -8.25 -6.33
N ASP A 273 7.38 -8.89 -6.04
CA ASP A 273 6.80 -9.97 -6.82
C ASP A 273 5.65 -9.52 -7.72
N LEU A 274 4.96 -8.44 -7.34
CA LEU A 274 3.84 -7.90 -8.10
C LEU A 274 3.70 -6.39 -7.84
N MET A 275 3.41 -5.65 -8.92
CA MET A 275 3.00 -4.24 -8.86
C MET A 275 1.48 -4.16 -8.95
N ASP A 276 0.83 -3.55 -7.95
CA ASP A 276 -0.58 -3.14 -8.00
C ASP A 276 -0.64 -1.71 -8.55
N VAL A 277 -1.20 -1.56 -9.75
CA VAL A 277 -1.12 -0.30 -10.51
C VAL A 277 -2.41 0.49 -10.41
N SER A 278 -2.32 1.66 -9.77
CA SER A 278 -3.36 2.68 -9.69
C SER A 278 -2.91 3.98 -10.36
N THR A 279 -3.63 5.07 -10.18
CA THR A 279 -3.24 6.41 -10.68
C THR A 279 -3.74 7.52 -9.79
N GLY A 280 -3.04 8.66 -9.78
CA GLY A 280 -3.47 9.89 -9.13
C GLY A 280 -3.43 9.87 -7.60
N GLY A 281 -4.09 10.85 -7.01
CA GLY A 281 -4.19 11.02 -5.56
C GLY A 281 -3.09 11.90 -4.94
N MET A 282 -2.10 12.33 -5.74
CA MET A 282 -0.98 13.16 -5.29
C MET A 282 -1.32 14.65 -5.29
N ILE A 283 -1.85 15.16 -6.38
CA ILE A 283 -2.05 16.59 -6.59
C ILE A 283 -3.54 16.93 -6.40
N PRO A 284 -3.88 17.84 -5.46
CA PRO A 284 -5.28 18.24 -5.28
C PRO A 284 -5.80 18.98 -6.50
N GLY A 285 -7.08 18.75 -6.85
CA GLY A 285 -7.76 19.44 -7.94
C GLY A 285 -7.42 18.97 -9.35
N VAL A 286 -6.54 17.99 -9.51
CA VAL A 286 -6.25 17.40 -10.83
C VAL A 286 -7.46 16.59 -11.31
N THR A 287 -7.84 16.81 -12.57
CA THR A 287 -8.90 16.03 -13.22
C THR A 287 -8.36 14.69 -13.70
N ILE A 288 -8.82 13.60 -13.08
CA ILE A 288 -8.52 12.24 -13.53
C ILE A 288 -9.58 11.84 -14.57
N PRO A 289 -9.19 11.37 -15.78
CA PRO A 289 -10.15 10.99 -16.83
C PRO A 289 -10.79 9.63 -16.54
N VAL A 290 -11.59 9.57 -15.47
CA VAL A 290 -12.24 8.32 -15.00
C VAL A 290 -13.21 7.80 -16.06
N LYS A 291 -12.98 6.58 -16.52
CA LYS A 291 -13.84 5.79 -17.44
C LYS A 291 -13.61 4.31 -17.16
N PRO A 292 -14.44 3.40 -17.68
CA PRO A 292 -14.13 1.97 -17.60
C PRO A 292 -12.71 1.68 -18.11
N ASP A 293 -11.98 0.86 -17.36
CA ASP A 293 -10.62 0.40 -17.69
C ASP A 293 -9.55 1.49 -17.80
N TYR A 294 -9.76 2.68 -17.21
CA TYR A 294 -8.83 3.82 -17.37
C TYR A 294 -7.43 3.56 -16.77
N GLN A 295 -7.30 2.63 -15.84
CA GLN A 295 -6.01 2.23 -15.23
C GLN A 295 -5.33 1.09 -16.00
N VAL A 296 -6.06 0.29 -16.77
CA VAL A 296 -5.53 -0.89 -17.48
C VAL A 296 -4.32 -0.57 -18.38
N PRO A 297 -4.27 0.56 -19.11
CA PRO A 297 -3.12 0.88 -19.96
C PRO A 297 -1.80 1.07 -19.20
N PHE A 298 -1.84 1.24 -17.87
CA PHE A 298 -0.66 1.46 -17.03
C PHE A 298 -0.14 0.17 -16.38
N ALA A 299 -0.90 -0.93 -16.42
CA ALA A 299 -0.59 -2.21 -15.77
C ALA A 299 0.18 -3.19 -16.67
#